data_f0f75cf4ad3e2a1f68cdeff65a9b21f8
#
_entry.id   f0f75cf4ad3e2a1f68cdeff65a9b21f8
#
_cell.length_a   1.000
_cell.length_b   1.000
_cell.length_c   1.000
_cell.angle_alpha   90.00
_cell.angle_beta   90.00
_cell.angle_gamma   90.00
#
_symmetry.space_group_name_H-M   'P 1'
#
loop_
_entity.id
_entity.type
_entity.pdbx_description
1 polymer ?
#
loop_
_entity_poly.entity_id
_entity_poly.type
_entity_poly.pdbx_seq_one_letter_code
_entity_poly.pdbx_strand_id
1 'polypeptide(L)'
;YCDWFIEIAKPRLNSGDAEQADTARRVLVYVLDKALKLLHPFMPFITEELYQALPGSAETIMTQSWPTFDEAHNWAEEEEAFEKVMDYIKAVRTMRTEMNVHPAKKTSMIIETADPAPFRNAEVYLAKFAFATDVTFTEKYEGSTDGMVQVSTHTARGFIPMMELIDREKELARLNKEKAKAEKELAMFENQLANPKFVERAPAALVEEIRCLLYTS
;
A
#
# COMPACT_ATOMS: atom_id res chain seq x y z
N TYR A 1 -7.79 10.56 -3.98
CA TYR A 1 -6.99 11.71 -4.36
C TYR A 1 -5.70 11.78 -3.53
N CYS A 2 -5.76 11.93 -2.22
CA CYS A 2 -4.60 12.14 -1.36
C CYS A 2 -3.62 10.96 -1.34
N ASP A 3 -4.13 9.74 -1.29
CA ASP A 3 -3.28 8.55 -1.11
C ASP A 3 -2.50 8.16 -2.38
N TRP A 4 -3.12 8.34 -3.55
CA TRP A 4 -2.56 7.88 -4.81
C TRP A 4 -2.26 9.00 -5.80
N PHE A 5 -3.25 9.84 -6.10
CA PHE A 5 -3.13 10.77 -7.22
C PHE A 5 -2.01 11.80 -7.01
N ILE A 6 -1.85 12.34 -5.81
CA ILE A 6 -0.76 13.27 -5.49
C ILE A 6 0.60 12.60 -5.68
N GLU A 7 0.76 11.35 -5.22
CA GLU A 7 2.03 10.63 -5.37
C GLU A 7 2.32 10.25 -6.83
N ILE A 8 1.27 9.92 -7.61
CA ILE A 8 1.35 9.62 -9.04
C ILE A 8 1.70 10.87 -9.85
N ALA A 9 1.21 12.03 -9.46
CA ALA A 9 1.52 13.29 -10.13
C ALA A 9 2.99 13.72 -9.97
N LYS A 10 3.66 13.35 -8.86
CA LYS A 10 5.04 13.77 -8.57
C LYS A 10 6.05 13.42 -9.68
N PRO A 11 6.09 12.22 -10.26
CA PRO A 11 6.96 11.92 -11.39
C PRO A 11 6.74 12.85 -12.59
N ARG A 12 5.50 13.18 -12.92
CA ARG A 12 5.16 14.08 -14.01
C ARG A 12 5.56 15.53 -13.71
N LEU A 13 5.34 15.97 -12.46
CA LEU A 13 5.76 17.29 -12.01
C LEU A 13 7.28 17.49 -12.05
N ASN A 14 8.05 16.41 -11.86
CA ASN A 14 9.51 16.41 -11.80
C ASN A 14 10.17 15.83 -13.07
N SER A 15 9.41 15.57 -14.13
CA SER A 15 9.92 14.93 -15.36
C SER A 15 10.90 15.78 -16.16
N GLY A 16 10.96 17.11 -15.91
CA GLY A 16 11.67 18.06 -16.75
C GLY A 16 10.91 18.46 -18.02
N ASP A 17 9.80 17.80 -18.32
CA ASP A 17 8.88 18.13 -19.40
C ASP A 17 7.83 19.14 -18.90
N ALA A 18 7.95 20.38 -19.40
CA ALA A 18 7.08 21.48 -18.96
C ALA A 18 5.60 21.26 -19.28
N GLU A 19 5.28 20.59 -20.39
CA GLU A 19 3.90 20.33 -20.81
C GLU A 19 3.24 19.26 -19.91
N GLN A 20 3.95 18.18 -19.63
CA GLN A 20 3.47 17.15 -18.68
C GLN A 20 3.30 17.70 -17.27
N ALA A 21 4.24 18.54 -16.82
CA ALA A 21 4.18 19.15 -15.51
C ALA A 21 2.99 20.14 -15.41
N ASP A 22 2.74 20.95 -16.45
CA ASP A 22 1.61 21.87 -16.48
C ASP A 22 0.26 21.14 -16.51
N THR A 23 0.15 20.10 -17.31
CA THR A 23 -1.03 19.23 -17.33
C THR A 23 -1.30 18.63 -15.96
N ALA A 24 -0.28 18.09 -15.29
CA ALA A 24 -0.42 17.52 -13.95
C ALA A 24 -0.87 18.58 -12.92
N ARG A 25 -0.34 19.81 -12.98
CA ARG A 25 -0.76 20.91 -12.11
C ARG A 25 -2.22 21.30 -12.35
N ARG A 26 -2.62 21.43 -13.59
CA ARG A 26 -4.03 21.77 -13.94
C ARG A 26 -5.00 20.74 -13.42
N VAL A 27 -4.71 19.46 -13.59
CA VAL A 27 -5.56 18.37 -13.08
C VAL A 27 -5.60 18.39 -11.56
N LEU A 28 -4.46 18.59 -10.88
CA LEU A 28 -4.41 18.71 -9.41
C LEU A 28 -5.30 19.86 -8.90
N VAL A 29 -5.17 21.04 -9.49
CA VAL A 29 -5.96 22.23 -9.12
C VAL A 29 -7.44 22.02 -9.42
N TYR A 30 -7.76 21.47 -10.59
CA TYR A 30 -9.16 21.19 -10.99
C TYR A 30 -9.87 20.25 -10.01
N VAL A 31 -9.23 19.14 -9.67
CA VAL A 31 -9.81 18.15 -8.74
C VAL A 31 -9.94 18.74 -7.34
N LEU A 32 -8.92 19.48 -6.88
CA LEU A 32 -8.95 20.12 -5.57
C LEU A 32 -10.05 21.21 -5.48
N ASP A 33 -10.20 22.05 -6.51
CA ASP A 33 -11.29 23.03 -6.60
C ASP A 33 -12.67 22.38 -6.42
N LYS A 34 -12.92 21.30 -7.16
CA LYS A 34 -14.20 20.57 -7.03
C LYS A 34 -14.38 19.95 -5.64
N ALA A 35 -13.33 19.34 -5.10
CA ALA A 35 -13.37 18.74 -3.77
C ALA A 35 -13.66 19.78 -2.67
N LEU A 36 -13.01 20.95 -2.74
CA LEU A 36 -13.24 22.03 -1.77
C LEU A 36 -14.67 22.55 -1.83
N LYS A 37 -15.24 22.71 -3.03
CA LYS A 37 -16.64 23.12 -3.21
C LYS A 37 -17.61 22.10 -2.60
N LEU A 38 -17.37 20.80 -2.81
CA LEU A 38 -18.20 19.73 -2.23
C LEU A 38 -18.08 19.66 -0.70
N LEU A 39 -16.91 19.96 -0.14
CA LEU A 39 -16.65 19.93 1.29
C LEU A 39 -17.11 21.23 2.01
N HIS A 40 -17.25 22.31 1.29
CA HIS A 40 -17.52 23.64 1.87
C HIS A 40 -18.72 23.69 2.82
N PRO A 41 -19.87 23.04 2.55
CA PRO A 41 -21.01 23.01 3.46
C PRO A 41 -20.71 22.40 4.83
N PHE A 42 -19.71 21.53 4.92
CA PHE A 42 -19.32 20.82 6.16
C PHE A 42 -18.15 21.49 6.88
N MET A 43 -17.24 22.11 6.14
CA MET A 43 -16.00 22.71 6.67
C MET A 43 -15.74 24.09 6.03
N PRO A 44 -16.60 25.11 6.27
CA PRO A 44 -16.59 26.36 5.52
C PRO A 44 -15.28 27.15 5.67
N PHE A 45 -14.69 27.20 6.86
CA PHE A 45 -13.51 28.03 7.12
C PHE A 45 -12.26 27.51 6.42
N ILE A 46 -11.94 26.23 6.60
CA ILE A 46 -10.74 25.63 6.03
C ILE A 46 -10.81 25.53 4.50
N THR A 47 -12.01 25.25 3.95
CA THR A 47 -12.20 25.17 2.49
C THR A 47 -12.12 26.52 1.82
N GLU A 48 -12.60 27.59 2.45
CA GLU A 48 -12.43 28.97 1.98
C GLU A 48 -10.95 29.34 1.93
N GLU A 49 -10.23 29.14 3.02
CA GLU A 49 -8.80 29.46 3.13
C GLU A 49 -7.97 28.73 2.05
N LEU A 50 -8.22 27.43 1.89
CA LEU A 50 -7.54 26.63 0.87
C LEU A 50 -7.94 27.04 -0.55
N TYR A 51 -9.21 27.38 -0.78
CA TYR A 51 -9.70 27.82 -2.08
C TYR A 51 -9.02 29.12 -2.52
N GLN A 52 -8.93 30.10 -1.63
CA GLN A 52 -8.30 31.40 -1.92
C GLN A 52 -6.78 31.26 -2.22
N ALA A 53 -6.13 30.20 -1.71
CA ALA A 53 -4.74 29.91 -2.03
C ALA A 53 -4.55 29.25 -3.41
N LEU A 54 -5.62 28.80 -4.09
CA LEU A 54 -5.51 28.18 -5.40
C LEU A 54 -5.20 29.20 -6.49
N PRO A 55 -4.36 28.85 -7.48
CA PRO A 55 -4.10 29.70 -8.63
C PRO A 55 -5.39 29.94 -9.44
N GLY A 56 -5.73 31.21 -9.65
CA GLY A 56 -6.90 31.59 -10.43
C GLY A 56 -8.25 31.46 -9.71
N SER A 57 -8.23 31.28 -8.37
CA SER A 57 -9.45 31.30 -7.55
C SER A 57 -10.15 32.65 -7.62
N ALA A 58 -11.49 32.63 -7.43
CA ALA A 58 -12.26 33.83 -7.22
C ALA A 58 -12.11 34.34 -5.78
N GLU A 59 -12.71 35.51 -5.48
CA GLU A 59 -12.64 36.13 -4.16
C GLU A 59 -13.18 35.25 -3.03
N THR A 60 -14.21 34.45 -3.31
CA THR A 60 -14.78 33.51 -2.34
C THR A 60 -15.35 32.26 -3.03
N ILE A 61 -15.25 31.12 -2.35
CA ILE A 61 -15.86 29.86 -2.78
C ILE A 61 -17.39 29.92 -2.70
N MET A 62 -17.95 30.72 -1.80
CA MET A 62 -19.40 30.78 -1.51
C MET A 62 -20.24 31.21 -2.71
N THR A 63 -19.68 32.01 -3.62
CA THR A 63 -20.38 32.51 -4.82
C THR A 63 -20.15 31.62 -6.04
N GLN A 64 -19.41 30.51 -5.88
CA GLN A 64 -19.08 29.65 -6.98
C GLN A 64 -20.17 28.63 -7.28
N SER A 65 -20.26 28.23 -8.55
CA SER A 65 -21.21 27.20 -8.98
C SER A 65 -20.88 25.85 -8.32
N TRP A 66 -21.94 25.16 -7.92
CA TRP A 66 -21.81 23.80 -7.40
C TRP A 66 -21.28 22.85 -8.47
N PRO A 67 -20.34 21.94 -8.15
CA PRO A 67 -19.84 20.97 -9.10
C PRO A 67 -20.95 20.06 -9.62
N THR A 68 -21.05 19.93 -10.93
CA THR A 68 -21.96 19.01 -11.59
C THR A 68 -21.19 17.87 -12.24
N PHE A 69 -21.84 16.72 -12.36
CA PHE A 69 -21.28 15.60 -13.10
C PHE A 69 -21.17 15.95 -14.59
N ASP A 70 -20.05 15.57 -15.19
CA ASP A 70 -19.77 15.75 -16.60
C ASP A 70 -19.33 14.41 -17.20
N GLU A 71 -20.15 13.86 -18.10
CA GLU A 71 -19.90 12.57 -18.77
C GLU A 71 -18.57 12.57 -19.55
N ALA A 72 -18.14 13.72 -20.05
CA ALA A 72 -16.87 13.84 -20.76
C ALA A 72 -15.64 13.55 -19.87
N HIS A 73 -15.82 13.52 -18.56
CA HIS A 73 -14.79 13.18 -17.59
C HIS A 73 -14.96 11.77 -16.98
N ASN A 74 -15.78 10.92 -17.59
CA ASN A 74 -15.98 9.54 -17.18
C ASN A 74 -15.09 8.60 -18.03
N TRP A 75 -13.96 8.19 -17.50
CA TRP A 75 -12.99 7.31 -18.16
C TRP A 75 -12.99 5.92 -17.49
N ALA A 76 -14.10 5.20 -17.62
CA ALA A 76 -14.30 3.93 -16.92
C ALA A 76 -13.28 2.84 -17.31
N GLU A 77 -12.85 2.80 -18.56
CA GLU A 77 -11.85 1.82 -19.03
C GLU A 77 -10.46 2.10 -18.43
N GLU A 78 -10.05 3.37 -18.40
CA GLU A 78 -8.78 3.80 -17.81
C GLU A 78 -8.80 3.65 -16.27
N GLU A 79 -9.94 3.89 -15.64
CA GLU A 79 -10.14 3.68 -14.20
C GLU A 79 -9.95 2.20 -13.86
N GLU A 80 -10.65 1.29 -14.56
CA GLU A 80 -10.50 -0.16 -14.37
C GLU A 80 -9.06 -0.63 -14.62
N ALA A 81 -8.45 -0.14 -15.70
CA ALA A 81 -7.06 -0.46 -16.02
C ALA A 81 -6.10 -0.04 -14.91
N PHE A 82 -6.31 1.14 -14.35
CA PHE A 82 -5.46 1.67 -13.29
C PHE A 82 -5.73 1.00 -11.93
N GLU A 83 -6.96 0.62 -11.64
CA GLU A 83 -7.32 -0.14 -10.42
C GLU A 83 -6.58 -1.48 -10.37
N LYS A 84 -6.47 -2.20 -11.52
CA LYS A 84 -5.67 -3.45 -11.61
C LYS A 84 -4.22 -3.23 -11.16
N VAL A 85 -3.62 -2.13 -11.59
CA VAL A 85 -2.25 -1.75 -11.21
C VAL A 85 -2.15 -1.39 -9.72
N MET A 86 -3.11 -0.60 -9.21
CA MET A 86 -3.14 -0.22 -7.79
C MET A 86 -3.27 -1.43 -6.88
N ASP A 87 -4.13 -2.38 -7.22
CA ASP A 87 -4.33 -3.61 -6.44
C ASP A 87 -3.07 -4.48 -6.42
N TYR A 88 -2.38 -4.57 -7.55
CA TYR A 88 -1.11 -5.26 -7.63
C TYR A 88 -0.04 -4.58 -6.75
N ILE A 89 0.09 -3.25 -6.82
CA ILE A 89 1.03 -2.50 -5.97
C ILE A 89 0.70 -2.69 -4.48
N LYS A 90 -0.59 -2.66 -4.10
CA LYS A 90 -1.02 -2.92 -2.72
C LYS A 90 -0.61 -4.31 -2.27
N ALA A 91 -0.86 -5.34 -3.10
CA ALA A 91 -0.51 -6.71 -2.79
C ALA A 91 1.01 -6.90 -2.60
N VAL A 92 1.84 -6.29 -3.46
CA VAL A 92 3.30 -6.29 -3.31
C VAL A 92 3.72 -5.59 -2.01
N ARG A 93 3.12 -4.45 -1.68
CA ARG A 93 3.45 -3.72 -0.43
C ARG A 93 3.05 -4.50 0.82
N THR A 94 1.89 -5.16 0.81
CA THR A 94 1.44 -6.04 1.90
C THR A 94 2.43 -7.17 2.10
N MET A 95 2.77 -7.90 1.06
CA MET A 95 3.76 -8.97 1.09
C MET A 95 5.12 -8.48 1.65
N ARG A 96 5.61 -7.33 1.19
CA ARG A 96 6.87 -6.75 1.69
C ARG A 96 6.80 -6.40 3.16
N THR A 97 5.65 -5.94 3.65
CA THR A 97 5.44 -5.64 5.07
C THR A 97 5.41 -6.91 5.91
N GLU A 98 4.69 -7.94 5.47
CA GLU A 98 4.63 -9.24 6.13
C GLU A 98 6.01 -9.91 6.23
N MET A 99 6.81 -9.78 5.18
CA MET A 99 8.19 -10.27 5.14
C MET A 99 9.21 -9.33 5.79
N ASN A 100 8.76 -8.21 6.37
CA ASN A 100 9.61 -7.20 7.00
C ASN A 100 10.76 -6.71 6.11
N VAL A 101 10.49 -6.53 4.81
CA VAL A 101 11.48 -6.07 3.82
C VAL A 101 11.74 -4.58 4.00
N HIS A 102 13.02 -4.20 4.08
CA HIS A 102 13.39 -2.79 4.21
C HIS A 102 12.90 -1.96 3.00
N PRO A 103 12.26 -0.79 3.20
CA PRO A 103 11.67 0.00 2.11
C PRO A 103 12.66 0.40 0.99
N ALA A 104 13.95 0.60 1.31
CA ALA A 104 14.96 0.96 0.32
C ALA A 104 15.40 -0.20 -0.58
N LYS A 105 15.06 -1.46 -0.24
CA LYS A 105 15.40 -2.60 -1.08
C LYS A 105 14.51 -2.63 -2.33
N LYS A 106 15.13 -2.48 -3.47
CA LYS A 106 14.50 -2.67 -4.78
C LYS A 106 14.74 -4.10 -5.26
N THR A 107 13.83 -4.63 -6.05
CA THR A 107 13.88 -6.01 -6.56
C THR A 107 13.43 -6.07 -8.00
N SER A 108 13.95 -7.03 -8.75
CA SER A 108 13.36 -7.41 -10.02
C SER A 108 12.01 -8.10 -9.79
N MET A 109 11.10 -8.01 -10.75
CA MET A 109 9.82 -8.72 -10.68
C MET A 109 9.35 -9.18 -12.04
N ILE A 110 8.72 -10.35 -12.06
CA ILE A 110 8.08 -10.90 -13.25
C ILE A 110 6.57 -10.85 -13.01
N ILE A 111 5.85 -10.22 -13.90
CA ILE A 111 4.39 -10.10 -13.84
C ILE A 111 3.76 -10.96 -14.92
N GLU A 112 3.05 -12.00 -14.47
CA GLU A 112 2.23 -12.86 -15.30
C GLU A 112 0.83 -12.28 -15.39
N THR A 113 0.38 -11.91 -16.56
CA THR A 113 -0.96 -11.36 -16.79
C THR A 113 -1.40 -11.59 -18.23
N ALA A 114 -2.68 -11.81 -18.43
CA ALA A 114 -3.29 -11.91 -19.77
C ALA A 114 -3.37 -10.54 -20.48
N ASP A 115 -3.43 -9.45 -19.70
CA ASP A 115 -3.46 -8.08 -20.22
C ASP A 115 -2.29 -7.27 -19.66
N PRO A 116 -1.14 -7.22 -20.34
CA PRO A 116 0.03 -6.50 -19.88
C PRO A 116 -0.02 -4.97 -20.13
N ALA A 117 -0.97 -4.47 -20.94
CA ALA A 117 -0.99 -3.08 -21.35
C ALA A 117 -1.12 -2.09 -20.16
N PRO A 118 -2.03 -2.27 -19.19
CA PRO A 118 -2.13 -1.41 -18.02
C PRO A 118 -0.82 -1.34 -17.22
N PHE A 119 -0.18 -2.48 -17.02
CA PHE A 119 1.05 -2.58 -16.23
C PHE A 119 2.25 -1.96 -16.94
N ARG A 120 2.37 -2.11 -18.28
CA ARG A 120 3.42 -1.46 -19.07
C ARG A 120 3.29 0.06 -19.02
N ASN A 121 2.08 0.56 -19.19
CA ASN A 121 1.79 2.00 -19.10
C ASN A 121 2.09 2.57 -17.70
N ALA A 122 2.08 1.71 -16.69
CA ALA A 122 2.31 2.07 -15.29
C ALA A 122 3.70 1.66 -14.76
N GLU A 123 4.65 1.29 -15.61
CA GLU A 123 5.97 0.79 -15.20
C GLU A 123 6.72 1.77 -14.27
N VAL A 124 6.63 3.07 -14.56
CA VAL A 124 7.20 4.13 -13.70
C VAL A 124 6.60 4.08 -12.29
N TYR A 125 5.32 3.75 -12.16
CA TYR A 125 4.63 3.64 -10.87
C TYR A 125 4.97 2.34 -10.17
N LEU A 126 5.13 1.23 -10.91
CA LEU A 126 5.64 -0.03 -10.37
C LEU A 126 7.07 0.14 -9.81
N ALA A 127 7.94 0.82 -10.55
CA ALA A 127 9.30 1.12 -10.08
C ALA A 127 9.31 1.95 -8.79
N LYS A 128 8.39 2.91 -8.67
CA LYS A 128 8.32 3.82 -7.51
C LYS A 128 7.60 3.22 -6.32
N PHE A 129 6.44 2.59 -6.53
CA PHE A 129 5.54 2.19 -5.44
C PHE A 129 5.63 0.71 -5.07
N ALA A 130 6.00 -0.17 -6.02
CA ALA A 130 6.30 -1.57 -5.76
C ALA A 130 7.79 -1.82 -5.53
N PHE A 131 8.64 -0.77 -5.65
CA PHE A 131 10.09 -0.84 -5.51
C PHE A 131 10.75 -1.79 -6.51
N ALA A 132 10.24 -1.80 -7.76
CA ALA A 132 10.82 -2.57 -8.84
C ALA A 132 12.09 -1.91 -9.39
N THR A 133 13.10 -2.72 -9.68
CA THR A 133 14.28 -2.30 -10.48
C THR A 133 14.04 -2.59 -11.94
N ASP A 134 13.50 -3.77 -12.22
CA ASP A 134 13.24 -4.28 -13.56
C ASP A 134 11.93 -5.07 -13.52
N VAL A 135 11.08 -4.90 -14.54
CA VAL A 135 9.78 -5.54 -14.62
C VAL A 135 9.68 -6.29 -15.95
N THR A 136 9.52 -7.59 -15.87
CA THR A 136 9.30 -8.44 -17.03
C THR A 136 7.84 -8.87 -17.08
N PHE A 137 7.22 -8.73 -18.24
CA PHE A 137 5.83 -9.13 -18.44
C PHE A 137 5.76 -10.43 -19.25
N THR A 138 4.93 -11.35 -18.81
CA THR A 138 4.68 -12.62 -19.50
C THR A 138 3.20 -13.01 -19.40
N GLU A 139 2.70 -13.72 -20.42
CA GLU A 139 1.35 -14.30 -20.36
C GLU A 139 1.31 -15.54 -19.46
N LYS A 140 2.40 -16.30 -19.42
CA LYS A 140 2.57 -17.46 -18.57
C LYS A 140 4.02 -17.59 -18.13
N TYR A 141 4.23 -17.74 -16.85
CA TYR A 141 5.55 -17.98 -16.30
C TYR A 141 5.81 -19.49 -16.21
N GLU A 142 6.78 -19.97 -16.99
CA GLU A 142 7.18 -21.39 -17.03
C GLU A 142 8.51 -21.66 -16.33
N GLY A 143 9.08 -20.65 -15.67
CA GLY A 143 10.32 -20.77 -14.93
C GLY A 143 10.17 -21.47 -13.57
N SER A 144 11.30 -21.79 -12.93
CA SER A 144 11.27 -22.27 -11.55
C SER A 144 10.77 -21.19 -10.61
N THR A 145 9.85 -21.56 -9.74
CA THR A 145 9.36 -20.71 -8.64
C THR A 145 10.14 -20.91 -7.34
N ASP A 146 11.16 -21.78 -7.36
CA ASP A 146 12.00 -22.03 -6.19
C ASP A 146 12.78 -20.77 -5.80
N GLY A 147 12.64 -20.36 -4.55
CA GLY A 147 13.24 -19.13 -4.05
C GLY A 147 12.58 -17.83 -4.52
N MET A 148 11.39 -17.92 -5.11
CA MET A 148 10.58 -16.75 -5.45
C MET A 148 9.39 -16.61 -4.50
N VAL A 149 9.07 -15.38 -4.17
CA VAL A 149 7.83 -15.02 -3.48
C VAL A 149 6.76 -14.73 -4.54
N GLN A 150 5.60 -15.33 -4.36
CA GLN A 150 4.45 -15.11 -5.25
C GLN A 150 3.49 -14.11 -4.64
N VAL A 151 3.07 -13.16 -5.45
CA VAL A 151 2.00 -12.20 -5.13
C VAL A 151 0.89 -12.41 -6.15
N SER A 152 -0.32 -12.70 -5.69
CA SER A 152 -1.45 -12.96 -6.56
C SER A 152 -2.55 -11.93 -6.34
N THR A 153 -3.07 -11.41 -7.44
CA THR A 153 -4.28 -10.60 -7.51
C THR A 153 -5.28 -11.25 -8.44
N HIS A 154 -6.45 -10.66 -8.61
CA HIS A 154 -7.45 -11.18 -9.54
C HIS A 154 -7.01 -11.14 -11.02
N THR A 155 -6.09 -10.24 -11.37
CA THR A 155 -5.71 -9.93 -12.75
C THR A 155 -4.26 -10.22 -13.09
N ALA A 156 -3.41 -10.42 -12.09
CA ALA A 156 -1.98 -10.63 -12.30
C ALA A 156 -1.36 -11.49 -11.19
N ARG A 157 -0.29 -12.20 -11.52
CA ARG A 157 0.61 -12.88 -10.58
C ARG A 157 2.00 -12.28 -10.69
N GLY A 158 2.60 -11.98 -9.56
CA GLY A 158 3.96 -11.50 -9.49
C GLY A 158 4.91 -12.55 -8.91
N PHE A 159 6.08 -12.67 -9.49
CA PHE A 159 7.16 -13.51 -9.00
C PHE A 159 8.36 -12.61 -8.68
N ILE A 160 8.78 -12.63 -7.43
CA ILE A 160 9.82 -11.74 -6.91
C ILE A 160 10.90 -12.60 -6.24
N PRO A 161 12.19 -12.47 -6.63
CA PRO A 161 13.27 -13.26 -6.03
C PRO A 161 13.43 -12.99 -4.54
N MET A 162 13.28 -14.02 -3.70
CA MET A 162 13.38 -13.92 -2.24
C MET A 162 14.76 -13.46 -1.79
N MET A 163 15.82 -13.89 -2.50
CA MET A 163 17.19 -13.53 -2.19
C MET A 163 17.48 -12.02 -2.30
N GLU A 164 16.72 -11.32 -3.15
CA GLU A 164 16.81 -9.87 -3.26
C GLU A 164 16.04 -9.15 -2.15
N LEU A 165 15.02 -9.80 -1.58
CA LEU A 165 14.15 -9.22 -0.56
C LEU A 165 14.75 -9.33 0.85
N ILE A 166 15.34 -10.47 1.19
CA ILE A 166 15.70 -10.82 2.56
C ILE A 166 17.23 -11.02 2.69
N ASP A 167 17.81 -10.43 3.72
CA ASP A 167 19.10 -10.79 4.22
C ASP A 167 18.93 -12.02 5.12
N ARG A 168 19.23 -13.20 4.56
CA ARG A 168 18.97 -14.50 5.19
C ARG A 168 19.57 -14.62 6.59
N GLU A 169 20.77 -14.09 6.80
CA GLU A 169 21.43 -14.18 8.11
C GLU A 169 20.75 -13.31 9.15
N LYS A 170 20.38 -12.09 8.78
CA LYS A 170 19.66 -11.18 9.69
C LYS A 170 18.27 -11.69 10.01
N GLU A 171 17.56 -12.24 9.02
CA GLU A 171 16.23 -12.77 9.22
C GLU A 171 16.24 -14.03 10.09
N LEU A 172 17.20 -14.92 9.88
CA LEU A 172 17.41 -16.09 10.77
C LEU A 172 17.73 -15.65 12.21
N ALA A 173 18.55 -14.63 12.38
CA ALA A 173 18.86 -14.10 13.71
C ALA A 173 17.62 -13.48 14.37
N ARG A 174 16.79 -12.76 13.61
CA ARG A 174 15.52 -12.20 14.09
C ARG A 174 14.54 -13.29 14.51
N LEU A 175 14.29 -14.25 13.63
CA LEU A 175 13.39 -15.37 13.90
C LEU A 175 13.83 -16.22 15.09
N ASN A 176 15.13 -16.49 15.22
CA ASN A 176 15.67 -17.20 16.39
C ASN A 176 15.44 -16.40 17.69
N LYS A 177 15.56 -15.08 17.65
CA LYS A 177 15.29 -14.23 18.81
C LYS A 177 13.80 -14.22 19.18
N GLU A 178 12.92 -14.15 18.21
CA GLU A 178 11.46 -14.23 18.42
C GLU A 178 11.07 -15.61 18.94
N LYS A 179 11.60 -16.67 18.36
CA LYS A 179 11.40 -18.04 18.82
C LYS A 179 11.83 -18.21 20.29
N ALA A 180 13.05 -17.74 20.63
CA ALA A 180 13.54 -17.81 22.00
C ALA A 180 12.69 -16.97 22.98
N LYS A 181 12.08 -15.89 22.52
CA LYS A 181 11.13 -15.09 23.33
C LYS A 181 9.83 -15.84 23.56
N ALA A 182 9.23 -16.39 22.50
CA ALA A 182 8.01 -17.19 22.57
C ALA A 182 8.20 -18.44 23.46
N GLU A 183 9.33 -19.15 23.33
CA GLU A 183 9.66 -20.30 24.18
C GLU A 183 9.77 -19.92 25.67
N LYS A 184 10.32 -18.74 25.98
CA LYS A 184 10.38 -18.24 27.36
C LYS A 184 9.01 -17.88 27.92
N GLU A 185 8.17 -17.24 27.11
CA GLU A 185 6.79 -16.89 27.49
C GLU A 185 5.97 -18.16 27.73
N LEU A 186 6.10 -19.15 26.85
CA LEU A 186 5.45 -20.45 26.98
C LEU A 186 5.88 -21.17 28.26
N ALA A 187 7.18 -21.27 28.51
CA ALA A 187 7.70 -21.85 29.74
C ALA A 187 7.25 -21.11 31.01
N MET A 188 7.09 -19.77 30.93
CA MET A 188 6.55 -18.97 32.03
C MET A 188 5.09 -19.32 32.31
N PHE A 189 4.26 -19.41 31.27
CA PHE A 189 2.85 -19.78 31.42
C PHE A 189 2.66 -21.22 31.92
N GLU A 190 3.44 -22.16 31.42
CA GLU A 190 3.46 -23.56 31.90
C GLU A 190 3.83 -23.62 33.38
N ASN A 191 4.88 -22.95 33.79
CA ASN A 191 5.31 -22.89 35.21
C ASN A 191 4.25 -22.22 36.11
N GLN A 192 3.57 -21.19 35.63
CA GLN A 192 2.48 -20.55 36.39
C GLN A 192 1.29 -21.51 36.58
N LEU A 193 0.89 -22.22 35.54
CA LEU A 193 -0.21 -23.19 35.60
C LEU A 193 0.17 -24.45 36.38
N ALA A 194 1.44 -24.85 36.39
CA ALA A 194 1.93 -25.97 37.17
C ALA A 194 2.06 -25.65 38.66
N ASN A 195 2.01 -24.40 39.08
CA ASN A 195 2.09 -23.99 40.48
C ASN A 195 0.72 -24.00 41.16
N PRO A 196 0.42 -24.99 42.05
CA PRO A 196 -0.89 -25.09 42.71
C PRO A 196 -1.27 -23.84 43.51
N LYS A 197 -0.30 -23.18 44.13
CA LYS A 197 -0.52 -21.95 44.91
C LYS A 197 -0.96 -20.78 44.04
N PHE A 198 -0.54 -20.75 42.78
CA PHE A 198 -0.97 -19.74 41.82
C PHE A 198 -2.40 -20.02 41.37
N VAL A 199 -2.70 -21.25 40.97
CA VAL A 199 -4.03 -21.67 40.48
C VAL A 199 -5.12 -21.50 41.55
N GLU A 200 -4.80 -21.74 42.81
CA GLU A 200 -5.78 -21.62 43.92
C GLU A 200 -6.02 -20.16 44.36
N ARG A 201 -5.01 -19.26 44.19
CA ARG A 201 -5.09 -17.87 44.70
C ARG A 201 -5.38 -16.85 43.61
N ALA A 202 -5.11 -17.14 42.37
CA ALA A 202 -5.37 -16.23 41.24
C ALA A 202 -6.87 -16.19 40.90
N PRO A 203 -7.40 -15.05 40.44
CA PRO A 203 -8.76 -14.99 39.91
C PRO A 203 -8.97 -16.00 38.79
N ALA A 204 -10.12 -16.69 38.80
CA ALA A 204 -10.42 -17.72 37.81
C ALA A 204 -10.34 -17.22 36.35
N ALA A 205 -10.71 -15.96 36.12
CA ALA A 205 -10.60 -15.31 34.81
C ALA A 205 -9.14 -15.21 34.32
N LEU A 206 -8.20 -14.91 35.20
CA LEU A 206 -6.77 -14.82 34.85
C LEU A 206 -6.18 -16.21 34.56
N VAL A 207 -6.58 -17.26 35.29
CA VAL A 207 -6.14 -18.63 35.03
C VAL A 207 -6.65 -19.13 33.68
N GLU A 208 -7.89 -18.77 33.32
CA GLU A 208 -8.49 -19.13 32.04
C GLU A 208 -7.84 -18.36 30.87
N GLU A 209 -7.52 -17.08 31.06
CA GLU A 209 -6.77 -16.26 30.10
C GLU A 209 -5.40 -16.86 29.79
N ILE A 210 -4.65 -17.26 30.83
CA ILE A 210 -3.33 -17.90 30.64
C ILE A 210 -3.45 -19.26 29.94
N ARG A 211 -4.50 -20.04 30.23
CA ARG A 211 -4.81 -21.28 29.50
C ARG A 211 -5.08 -21.00 28.02
N CYS A 212 -5.89 -19.99 27.74
CA CYS A 212 -6.23 -19.60 26.37
C CYS A 212 -4.99 -19.16 25.60
N LEU A 213 -4.11 -18.36 26.20
CA LEU A 213 -2.84 -17.94 25.62
C LEU A 213 -1.90 -19.14 25.34
N LEU A 214 -1.85 -20.14 26.22
CA LEU A 214 -1.06 -21.35 26.01
C LEU A 214 -1.53 -22.17 24.78
N TYR A 215 -2.83 -22.14 24.45
CA TYR A 215 -3.38 -22.84 23.29
C TYR A 215 -3.29 -22.05 21.99
N THR A 216 -3.08 -20.73 22.05
CA THR A 216 -3.02 -19.85 20.89
C THR A 216 -1.59 -19.42 20.52
N SER A 217 -0.61 -19.78 21.33
CA SER A 217 0.83 -19.58 21.07
C SER A 217 1.44 -20.78 20.36
#